data_ca8ee83301c527961f1b02d2cb0ea71d
#
_entry.id   ca8ee83301c527961f1b02d2cb0ea71d
#
_cell.length_a   1.000
_cell.length_b   1.000
_cell.length_c   1.000
_cell.angle_alpha   90.00
_cell.angle_beta   90.00
_cell.angle_gamma   90.00
#
_symmetry.space_group_name_H-M   'P 1'
#
loop_
_entity.id
_entity.type
_entity.pdbx_description
1 polymer ?
#
loop_
_entity_poly.entity_id
_entity_poly.type
_entity_poly.pdbx_seq_one_letter_code
_entity_poly.pdbx_strand_id
1 'polypeptide(L)'
;GHLTGGAICIRYMARHRGYGVAKLALFAAAAPSLIQRPYFPYGLQKEAVLDIIRGIYSDRPKTIRDFGKTVFYNPVSEPLSDWLFQIGLQAAGWATAAIANSWIEEEMFNDMKAIEAPTLILHGVNDEVCLFQLALAQKEGIRNSKLVAFEQCGHFLFYDQLDRFNRELVEFVEG
;
A
#
# COMPACT_ATOMS: atom_id res chain seq x y z
N GLY A 1 4.91 -2.83 -6.52
CA GLY A 1 3.49 -2.55 -6.24
C GLY A 1 3.30 -1.65 -5.04
N HIS A 2 2.38 -0.68 -5.14
CA HIS A 2 2.04 0.28 -4.08
C HIS A 2 0.64 -0.01 -3.54
N LEU A 3 0.39 0.19 -2.24
CA LEU A 3 -0.90 -0.01 -1.57
C LEU A 3 -1.54 -1.36 -1.95
N THR A 4 -2.76 -1.35 -2.48
CA THR A 4 -3.46 -2.54 -3.00
C THR A 4 -2.69 -3.22 -4.13
N GLY A 5 -1.97 -2.45 -4.98
CA GLY A 5 -1.08 -3.01 -5.99
C GLY A 5 0.03 -3.87 -5.40
N GLY A 6 0.52 -3.55 -4.20
CA GLY A 6 1.46 -4.40 -3.45
C GLY A 6 0.82 -5.73 -3.03
N ALA A 7 -0.40 -5.70 -2.50
CA ALA A 7 -1.15 -6.91 -2.16
C ALA A 7 -1.42 -7.79 -3.39
N ILE A 8 -1.77 -7.18 -4.53
CA ILE A 8 -1.96 -7.88 -5.81
C ILE A 8 -0.65 -8.56 -6.25
N CYS A 9 0.49 -7.86 -6.15
CA CYS A 9 1.80 -8.44 -6.47
C CYS A 9 2.10 -9.65 -5.58
N ILE A 10 1.90 -9.56 -4.27
CA ILE A 10 2.08 -10.67 -3.33
C ILE A 10 1.20 -11.87 -3.70
N ARG A 11 -0.08 -11.63 -3.98
CA ARG A 11 -1.02 -12.67 -4.42
C ARG A 11 -0.60 -13.31 -5.75
N TYR A 12 -0.12 -12.51 -6.69
CA TYR A 12 0.41 -13.01 -7.96
C TYR A 12 1.61 -13.93 -7.73
N MET A 13 2.57 -13.49 -6.92
CA MET A 13 3.78 -14.27 -6.61
C MET A 13 3.42 -15.65 -6.04
N ALA A 14 2.47 -15.70 -5.12
CA ALA A 14 2.02 -16.96 -4.53
C ALA A 14 1.28 -17.86 -5.55
N ARG A 15 0.27 -17.29 -6.24
CA ARG A 15 -0.59 -18.07 -7.15
C ARG A 15 0.12 -18.55 -8.41
N HIS A 16 1.06 -17.76 -8.91
CA HIS A 16 1.79 -18.06 -10.16
C HIS A 16 3.26 -18.44 -9.93
N ARG A 17 3.65 -18.72 -8.67
CA ARG A 17 5.04 -19.09 -8.30
C ARG A 17 6.07 -18.10 -8.82
N GLY A 18 5.74 -16.81 -8.83
CA GLY A 18 6.62 -15.75 -9.32
C GLY A 18 6.93 -15.82 -10.82
N TYR A 19 6.10 -16.49 -11.63
CA TYR A 19 6.35 -16.64 -13.07
C TYR A 19 6.60 -15.27 -13.74
N GLY A 20 7.74 -15.15 -14.42
CA GLY A 20 8.15 -13.93 -15.12
C GLY A 20 8.63 -12.78 -14.21
N VAL A 21 8.79 -13.01 -12.90
CA VAL A 21 9.23 -11.98 -11.94
C VAL A 21 10.60 -12.35 -11.37
N ALA A 22 11.63 -11.56 -11.72
CA ALA A 22 12.98 -11.73 -11.19
C ALA A 22 13.17 -11.11 -9.80
N LYS A 23 12.54 -9.97 -9.53
CA LYS A 23 12.61 -9.22 -8.27
C LYS A 23 11.26 -8.59 -7.97
N LEU A 24 10.92 -8.47 -6.68
CA LEU A 24 9.68 -7.85 -6.21
C LEU A 24 10.00 -6.59 -5.40
N ALA A 25 9.35 -5.47 -5.72
CA ALA A 25 9.43 -4.26 -4.92
C ALA A 25 8.03 -3.86 -4.40
N LEU A 26 7.91 -3.69 -3.09
CA LEU A 26 6.68 -3.35 -2.39
C LEU A 26 6.81 -1.97 -1.75
N PHE A 27 5.89 -1.07 -2.04
CA PHE A 27 5.87 0.30 -1.54
C PHE A 27 4.62 0.52 -0.71
N ALA A 28 4.74 0.75 0.59
CA ALA A 28 3.60 0.97 1.45
C ALA A 28 2.45 -0.03 1.15
N ALA A 29 2.78 -1.32 1.01
CA ALA A 29 1.86 -2.32 0.51
C ALA A 29 0.79 -2.69 1.54
N ALA A 30 -0.47 -2.85 1.08
CA ALA A 30 -1.62 -3.22 1.89
C ALA A 30 -1.64 -4.72 2.22
N ALA A 31 -0.56 -5.21 2.82
CA ALA A 31 -0.36 -6.62 3.18
C ALA A 31 0.42 -6.73 4.51
N PRO A 32 0.22 -7.78 5.30
CA PRO A 32 -0.59 -8.97 5.03
C PRO A 32 -2.10 -8.78 5.13
N SER A 33 -2.57 -7.77 5.84
CA SER A 33 -3.97 -7.37 5.94
C SER A 33 -4.06 -5.87 6.17
N LEU A 34 -4.92 -5.18 5.42
CA LEU A 34 -5.15 -3.74 5.62
C LEU A 34 -6.11 -3.48 6.79
N ILE A 35 -6.91 -4.47 7.18
CA ILE A 35 -7.79 -4.36 8.35
C ILE A 35 -7.25 -5.18 9.52
N GLN A 36 -7.67 -4.79 10.71
CA GLN A 36 -7.42 -5.54 11.94
C GLN A 36 -8.02 -6.94 11.88
N ARG A 37 -7.25 -7.94 12.36
CA ARG A 37 -7.68 -9.32 12.54
C ARG A 37 -7.49 -9.73 14.01
N PRO A 38 -8.17 -10.74 14.53
CA PRO A 38 -7.99 -11.19 15.92
C PRO A 38 -6.53 -11.53 16.29
N TYR A 39 -5.75 -11.98 15.34
CA TYR A 39 -4.34 -12.36 15.46
C TYR A 39 -3.38 -11.31 14.87
N PHE A 40 -3.88 -10.19 14.33
CA PHE A 40 -3.11 -9.10 13.74
C PHE A 40 -3.83 -7.77 14.04
N PRO A 41 -3.53 -7.10 15.17
CA PRO A 41 -4.29 -5.95 15.65
C PRO A 41 -3.96 -4.64 14.93
N TYR A 42 -3.21 -4.70 13.83
CA TYR A 42 -2.79 -3.53 13.06
C TYR A 42 -3.66 -3.34 11.80
N GLY A 43 -3.75 -2.08 11.37
CA GLY A 43 -4.55 -1.70 10.21
C GLY A 43 -5.86 -1.01 10.58
N LEU A 44 -6.70 -0.80 9.59
CA LEU A 44 -8.00 -0.14 9.76
C LEU A 44 -9.00 -1.04 10.48
N GLN A 45 -9.93 -0.43 11.17
CA GLN A 45 -11.12 -1.17 11.62
C GLN A 45 -12.03 -1.46 10.42
N LYS A 46 -12.69 -2.60 10.43
CA LYS A 46 -13.64 -2.99 9.37
C LYS A 46 -14.68 -1.90 9.11
N GLU A 47 -15.22 -1.30 10.17
CA GLU A 47 -16.23 -0.23 10.04
C GLU A 47 -15.69 1.00 9.30
N ALA A 48 -14.43 1.38 9.49
CA ALA A 48 -13.83 2.48 8.76
C ALA A 48 -13.79 2.20 7.25
N VAL A 49 -13.53 0.97 6.82
CA VAL A 49 -13.57 0.58 5.41
C VAL A 49 -15.01 0.59 4.89
N LEU A 50 -15.99 0.14 5.66
CA LEU A 50 -17.40 0.22 5.30
C LEU A 50 -17.86 1.67 5.16
N ASP A 51 -17.36 2.60 5.99
CA ASP A 51 -17.61 4.04 5.85
C ASP A 51 -17.03 4.60 4.55
N ILE A 52 -15.83 4.17 4.16
CA ILE A 52 -15.25 4.54 2.86
C ILE A 52 -16.16 4.07 1.72
N ILE A 53 -16.63 2.81 1.75
CA ILE A 53 -17.54 2.27 0.73
C ILE A 53 -18.85 3.07 0.68
N ARG A 54 -19.46 3.38 1.83
CA ARG A 54 -20.65 4.22 1.90
C ARG A 54 -20.39 5.61 1.32
N GLY A 55 -19.25 6.22 1.66
CA GLY A 55 -18.84 7.52 1.13
C GLY A 55 -18.66 7.53 -0.38
N ILE A 56 -18.10 6.46 -0.96
CA ILE A 56 -17.95 6.33 -2.42
C ILE A 56 -19.30 6.34 -3.13
N TYR A 57 -20.35 5.79 -2.53
CA TYR A 57 -21.70 5.79 -3.15
C TYR A 57 -22.51 7.05 -2.84
N SER A 58 -22.26 7.72 -1.71
CA SER A 58 -23.03 8.91 -1.30
C SER A 58 -22.39 10.23 -1.74
N ASP A 59 -21.08 10.40 -1.55
CA ASP A 59 -20.29 11.59 -1.92
C ASP A 59 -18.86 11.16 -2.24
N ARG A 60 -18.67 10.58 -3.40
CA ARG A 60 -17.37 10.10 -3.86
C ARG A 60 -16.29 11.21 -3.95
N PRO A 61 -16.61 12.41 -4.48
CA PRO A 61 -15.63 13.48 -4.52
C PRO A 61 -15.08 13.84 -3.14
N LYS A 62 -15.96 13.98 -2.13
CA LYS A 62 -15.55 14.24 -0.75
C LYS A 62 -14.69 13.10 -0.20
N THR A 63 -15.09 11.86 -0.40
CA THR A 63 -14.38 10.66 0.08
C THR A 63 -12.96 10.60 -0.48
N ILE A 64 -12.78 10.82 -1.78
CA ILE A 64 -11.45 10.85 -2.43
C ILE A 64 -10.62 12.03 -1.93
N ARG A 65 -11.23 13.20 -1.76
CA ARG A 65 -10.55 14.40 -1.24
C ARG A 65 -10.04 14.19 0.18
N ASP A 66 -10.85 13.59 1.04
CA ASP A 66 -10.48 13.34 2.43
C ASP A 66 -9.38 12.27 2.52
N PHE A 67 -9.45 11.21 1.73
CA PHE A 67 -8.36 10.22 1.62
C PHE A 67 -7.04 10.86 1.17
N GLY A 68 -7.09 11.77 0.21
CA GLY A 68 -5.90 12.47 -0.30
C GLY A 68 -5.15 13.28 0.77
N LYS A 69 -5.80 13.65 1.88
CA LYS A 69 -5.17 14.37 2.99
C LYS A 69 -4.27 13.48 3.87
N THR A 70 -4.44 12.17 3.82
CA THR A 70 -3.75 11.20 4.69
C THR A 70 -2.51 10.58 4.05
N VAL A 71 -2.24 10.85 2.77
CA VAL A 71 -1.19 10.15 2.03
C VAL A 71 0.20 10.78 2.14
N PHE A 72 0.28 12.05 2.53
CA PHE A 72 1.55 12.80 2.65
C PHE A 72 1.93 13.01 4.10
N TYR A 73 3.21 12.90 4.39
CA TYR A 73 3.78 13.33 5.68
C TYR A 73 3.99 14.86 5.69
N ASN A 74 4.56 15.39 4.62
CA ASN A 74 4.80 16.82 4.48
C ASN A 74 3.60 17.51 3.79
N PRO A 75 3.32 18.77 4.15
CA PRO A 75 2.32 19.56 3.44
C PRO A 75 2.66 19.67 1.95
N VAL A 76 1.67 19.54 1.11
CA VAL A 76 1.78 19.74 -0.34
C VAL A 76 1.02 20.97 -0.79
N SER A 77 1.38 21.53 -1.95
CA SER A 77 0.65 22.66 -2.50
C SER A 77 -0.78 22.28 -2.88
N GLU A 78 -1.70 23.24 -2.77
CA GLU A 78 -3.09 23.04 -3.18
C GLU A 78 -3.21 22.59 -4.65
N PRO A 79 -2.49 23.17 -5.63
CA PRO A 79 -2.52 22.69 -7.01
C PRO A 79 -2.11 21.22 -7.18
N LEU A 80 -1.12 20.75 -6.41
CA LEU A 80 -0.72 19.34 -6.44
C LEU A 80 -1.81 18.43 -5.86
N SER A 81 -2.38 18.83 -4.72
CA SER A 81 -3.51 18.11 -4.11
C SER A 81 -4.70 18.03 -5.06
N ASP A 82 -5.02 19.11 -5.76
CA ASP A 82 -6.10 19.16 -6.74
C ASP A 82 -5.82 18.28 -7.96
N TRP A 83 -4.59 18.29 -8.47
CA TRP A 83 -4.20 17.42 -9.57
C TRP A 83 -4.34 15.94 -9.22
N LEU A 84 -3.87 15.51 -8.05
CA LEU A 84 -4.01 14.13 -7.57
C LEU A 84 -5.47 13.75 -7.34
N PHE A 85 -6.27 14.66 -6.80
CA PHE A 85 -7.71 14.48 -6.66
C PHE A 85 -8.38 14.23 -8.01
N GLN A 86 -8.05 15.01 -9.05
CA GLN A 86 -8.57 14.82 -10.40
C GLN A 86 -8.20 13.46 -10.98
N ILE A 87 -6.98 12.98 -10.74
CA ILE A 87 -6.57 11.61 -11.12
C ILE A 87 -7.43 10.57 -10.42
N GLY A 88 -7.65 10.72 -9.12
CA GLY A 88 -8.49 9.81 -8.32
C GLY A 88 -9.94 9.74 -8.82
N LEU A 89 -10.47 10.85 -9.33
CA LEU A 89 -11.83 10.89 -9.89
C LEU A 89 -12.00 10.12 -11.20
N GLN A 90 -10.93 9.80 -11.92
CA GLN A 90 -11.00 9.06 -13.18
C GLN A 90 -11.35 7.57 -12.99
N ALA A 91 -11.07 7.01 -11.82
CA ALA A 91 -11.43 5.63 -11.52
C ALA A 91 -12.96 5.46 -11.44
N ALA A 92 -13.48 4.32 -11.86
CA ALA A 92 -14.89 4.02 -11.71
C ALA A 92 -15.28 3.84 -10.24
N GLY A 93 -16.39 4.44 -9.81
CA GLY A 93 -16.84 4.37 -8.41
C GLY A 93 -17.10 2.93 -7.94
N TRP A 94 -17.77 2.13 -8.77
CA TRP A 94 -18.01 0.71 -8.44
C TRP A 94 -16.71 -0.10 -8.28
N ALA A 95 -15.66 0.19 -9.07
CA ALA A 95 -14.37 -0.48 -8.96
C ALA A 95 -13.64 -0.05 -7.67
N THR A 96 -13.72 1.24 -7.32
CA THR A 96 -13.15 1.75 -6.06
C THR A 96 -13.81 1.09 -4.85
N ALA A 97 -15.14 0.95 -4.84
CA ALA A 97 -15.88 0.27 -3.78
C ALA A 97 -15.55 -1.24 -3.71
N ALA A 98 -15.42 -1.91 -4.86
CA ALA A 98 -15.05 -3.33 -4.92
C ALA A 98 -13.63 -3.58 -4.36
N ILE A 99 -12.67 -2.71 -4.69
CA ILE A 99 -11.32 -2.76 -4.12
C ILE A 99 -11.36 -2.57 -2.60
N ALA A 100 -12.11 -1.58 -2.10
CA ALA A 100 -12.24 -1.38 -0.67
C ALA A 100 -12.86 -2.60 0.03
N ASN A 101 -13.86 -3.26 -0.59
CA ASN A 101 -14.41 -4.50 -0.05
C ASN A 101 -13.36 -5.63 0.01
N SER A 102 -12.46 -5.72 -0.98
CA SER A 102 -11.39 -6.73 -0.97
C SER A 102 -10.42 -6.55 0.22
N TRP A 103 -10.24 -5.34 0.75
CA TRP A 103 -9.44 -5.12 1.97
C TRP A 103 -10.05 -5.79 3.20
N ILE A 104 -11.38 -5.94 3.24
CA ILE A 104 -12.08 -6.63 4.33
C ILE A 104 -11.93 -8.15 4.18
N GLU A 105 -12.04 -8.66 2.96
CA GLU A 105 -12.17 -10.10 2.69
C GLU A 105 -10.80 -10.80 2.58
N GLU A 106 -9.78 -10.11 2.08
CA GLU A 106 -8.51 -10.72 1.70
C GLU A 106 -7.42 -10.55 2.78
N GLU A 107 -6.56 -11.54 2.85
CA GLU A 107 -5.32 -11.52 3.64
C GLU A 107 -4.21 -12.29 2.92
N MET A 108 -2.94 -11.97 3.18
CA MET A 108 -1.78 -12.47 2.44
C MET A 108 -0.71 -13.12 3.33
N PHE A 109 -1.05 -13.51 4.56
CA PHE A 109 -0.07 -14.14 5.48
C PHE A 109 0.57 -15.40 4.88
N ASN A 110 -0.22 -16.26 4.23
CA ASN A 110 0.29 -17.46 3.60
C ASN A 110 0.94 -17.19 2.24
N ASP A 111 0.43 -16.21 1.49
CA ASP A 111 1.02 -15.83 0.20
C ASP A 111 2.45 -15.32 0.37
N MET A 112 2.71 -14.51 1.40
CA MET A 112 4.07 -13.99 1.67
C MET A 112 5.09 -15.10 1.90
N LYS A 113 4.70 -16.19 2.57
CA LYS A 113 5.57 -17.35 2.81
C LYS A 113 6.00 -18.08 1.54
N ALA A 114 5.21 -17.98 0.47
CA ALA A 114 5.48 -18.60 -0.81
C ALA A 114 6.39 -17.78 -1.74
N ILE A 115 6.78 -16.55 -1.31
CA ILE A 115 7.64 -15.68 -2.13
C ILE A 115 9.10 -16.06 -1.95
N GLU A 116 9.74 -16.50 -3.03
CA GLU A 116 11.16 -16.87 -3.08
C GLU A 116 12.03 -15.77 -3.72
N ALA A 117 11.44 -14.95 -4.61
CA ALA A 117 12.15 -13.88 -5.31
C ALA A 117 12.72 -12.85 -4.33
N PRO A 118 13.91 -12.28 -4.61
CA PRO A 118 14.41 -11.15 -3.87
C PRO A 118 13.37 -10.04 -3.80
N THR A 119 13.09 -9.56 -2.58
CA THR A 119 12.02 -8.59 -2.33
C THR A 119 12.55 -7.37 -1.60
N LEU A 120 12.29 -6.18 -2.15
CA LEU A 120 12.53 -4.90 -1.50
C LEU A 120 11.21 -4.37 -0.92
N ILE A 121 11.23 -4.00 0.36
CA ILE A 121 10.09 -3.38 1.05
C ILE A 121 10.50 -1.96 1.41
N LEU A 122 9.84 -0.95 0.83
CA LEU A 122 10.02 0.46 1.12
C LEU A 122 8.76 0.98 1.83
N HIS A 123 8.90 1.61 3.01
CA HIS A 123 7.73 2.03 3.78
C HIS A 123 8.00 3.27 4.62
N GLY A 124 7.07 4.22 4.58
CA GLY A 124 7.08 5.39 5.44
C GLY A 124 6.75 5.03 6.88
N VAL A 125 7.57 5.48 7.84
CA VAL A 125 7.34 5.19 9.28
C VAL A 125 6.08 5.88 9.78
N ASN A 126 5.72 7.00 9.17
CA ASN A 126 4.54 7.80 9.51
C ASN A 126 3.37 7.57 8.54
N ASP A 127 3.31 6.42 7.88
CA ASP A 127 2.20 6.07 6.99
C ASP A 127 0.91 5.85 7.80
N GLU A 128 -0.09 6.70 7.56
CA GLU A 128 -1.41 6.63 8.21
C GLU A 128 -2.41 5.76 7.44
N VAL A 129 -2.08 5.37 6.20
CA VAL A 129 -2.92 4.50 5.35
C VAL A 129 -2.57 3.04 5.56
N CYS A 130 -1.30 2.70 5.35
CA CYS A 130 -0.74 1.38 5.63
C CYS A 130 0.25 1.51 6.78
N LEU A 131 -0.17 1.19 7.99
CA LEU A 131 0.67 1.34 9.18
C LEU A 131 2.03 0.62 9.00
N PHE A 132 3.10 1.21 9.51
CA PHE A 132 4.46 0.65 9.40
C PHE A 132 4.57 -0.81 9.90
N GLN A 133 3.70 -1.23 10.83
CA GLN A 133 3.59 -2.61 11.30
C GLN A 133 3.28 -3.61 10.18
N LEU A 134 2.64 -3.16 9.09
CA LEU A 134 2.41 -4.00 7.92
C LEU A 134 3.74 -4.33 7.22
N ALA A 135 4.65 -3.36 7.12
CA ALA A 135 5.99 -3.58 6.55
C ALA A 135 6.84 -4.52 7.42
N LEU A 136 6.74 -4.40 8.73
CA LEU A 136 7.41 -5.34 9.66
C LEU A 136 6.91 -6.76 9.46
N ALA A 137 5.59 -6.94 9.34
CA ALA A 137 5.00 -8.24 9.06
C ALA A 137 5.39 -8.80 7.67
N GLN A 138 5.51 -7.94 6.65
CA GLN A 138 6.02 -8.33 5.33
C GLN A 138 7.48 -8.80 5.43
N LYS A 139 8.32 -8.06 6.17
CA LYS A 139 9.72 -8.43 6.40
C LYS A 139 9.87 -9.78 7.10
N GLU A 140 9.00 -10.05 8.07
CA GLU A 140 8.97 -11.34 8.78
C GLU A 140 8.45 -12.48 7.89
N GLY A 141 7.38 -12.19 7.11
CA GLY A 141 6.69 -13.19 6.30
C GLY A 141 7.39 -13.57 4.99
N ILE A 142 8.22 -12.66 4.43
CA ILE A 142 8.94 -12.89 3.16
C ILE A 142 10.41 -13.17 3.46
N ARG A 143 10.82 -14.42 3.32
CA ARG A 143 12.17 -14.89 3.70
C ARG A 143 13.30 -14.08 3.06
N ASN A 144 13.25 -13.88 1.76
CA ASN A 144 14.29 -13.19 0.99
C ASN A 144 13.93 -11.71 0.79
N SER A 145 13.80 -10.95 1.87
CA SER A 145 13.40 -9.55 1.80
C SER A 145 14.36 -8.61 2.52
N LYS A 146 14.45 -7.37 2.03
CA LYS A 146 15.10 -6.22 2.66
C LYS A 146 14.02 -5.18 2.96
N LEU A 147 13.92 -4.71 4.20
CA LEU A 147 13.07 -3.59 4.59
C LEU A 147 13.92 -2.32 4.70
N VAL A 148 13.48 -1.25 4.06
CA VAL A 148 14.03 0.10 4.19
C VAL A 148 12.93 1.00 4.77
N ALA A 149 13.11 1.44 6.00
CA ALA A 149 12.24 2.38 6.67
C ALA A 149 12.56 3.82 6.24
N PHE A 150 11.52 4.59 5.93
CA PHE A 150 11.62 6.00 5.59
C PHE A 150 11.08 6.83 6.76
N GLU A 151 11.99 7.35 7.58
CA GLU A 151 11.65 8.26 8.69
C GLU A 151 11.08 9.57 8.14
N GLN A 152 10.14 10.17 8.87
CA GLN A 152 9.48 11.43 8.46
C GLN A 152 8.87 11.32 7.05
N CYS A 153 8.15 10.24 6.80
CA CYS A 153 7.62 9.89 5.51
C CYS A 153 6.28 9.17 5.66
N GLY A 154 5.31 9.54 4.83
CA GLY A 154 3.96 8.99 4.83
C GLY A 154 3.78 7.89 3.78
N HIS A 155 2.53 7.76 3.32
CA HIS A 155 2.12 6.75 2.36
C HIS A 155 2.72 6.97 0.96
N PHE A 156 2.87 8.23 0.55
CA PHE A 156 3.48 8.60 -0.74
C PHE A 156 4.98 8.84 -0.60
N LEU A 157 5.71 7.80 -0.14
CA LEU A 157 7.16 7.86 0.09
C LEU A 157 7.95 8.25 -1.17
N PHE A 158 7.46 7.90 -2.35
CA PHE A 158 8.04 8.31 -3.63
C PHE A 158 7.86 9.80 -3.95
N TYR A 159 7.04 10.50 -3.17
CA TYR A 159 6.91 11.95 -3.20
C TYR A 159 7.62 12.61 -2.01
N ASP A 160 7.37 12.14 -0.78
CA ASP A 160 7.97 12.71 0.43
C ASP A 160 9.50 12.66 0.41
N GLN A 161 10.10 11.58 -0.14
CA GLN A 161 11.56 11.39 -0.23
C GLN A 161 11.97 10.80 -1.60
N LEU A 162 11.65 11.51 -2.67
CA LEU A 162 11.83 11.07 -4.07
C LEU A 162 13.23 10.56 -4.38
N ASP A 163 14.27 11.34 -4.03
CA ASP A 163 15.66 10.99 -4.39
C ASP A 163 16.12 9.71 -3.66
N ARG A 164 15.76 9.57 -2.38
CA ARG A 164 16.07 8.36 -1.62
C ARG A 164 15.30 7.16 -2.14
N PHE A 165 14.01 7.34 -2.42
CA PHE A 165 13.17 6.29 -2.99
C PHE A 165 13.74 5.76 -4.31
N ASN A 166 14.09 6.65 -5.23
CA ASN A 166 14.66 6.28 -6.53
C ASN A 166 16.01 5.56 -6.36
N ARG A 167 16.89 6.04 -5.49
CA ARG A 167 18.18 5.41 -5.24
C ARG A 167 18.02 3.98 -4.71
N GLU A 168 17.22 3.76 -3.67
CA GLU A 168 16.98 2.41 -3.10
C GLU A 168 16.39 1.45 -4.14
N LEU A 169 15.48 1.96 -5.00
CA LEU A 169 14.86 1.15 -6.05
C LEU A 169 15.85 0.80 -7.15
N VAL A 170 16.64 1.75 -7.64
CA VAL A 170 17.65 1.53 -8.69
C VAL A 170 18.72 0.56 -8.20
N GLU A 171 19.28 0.78 -7.00
CA GLU A 171 20.26 -0.14 -6.40
C GLU A 171 19.71 -1.58 -6.29
N PHE A 172 18.45 -1.73 -5.92
CA PHE A 172 17.83 -3.05 -5.85
C PHE A 172 17.64 -3.70 -7.23
N VAL A 173 17.26 -2.92 -8.24
CA VAL A 173 17.01 -3.46 -9.59
C VAL A 173 18.32 -3.85 -10.27
N GLU A 174 19.38 -3.05 -10.13
CA GLU A 174 20.68 -3.25 -10.78
C GLU A 174 21.56 -4.31 -10.06
N GLY A 175 21.47 -4.40 -8.74
CA GLY A 175 22.24 -5.37 -7.92
C GLY A 175 21.58 -6.74 -7.89
#